data_51820b547ce49b292f10fecfe2fdebba
#
_entry.id   51820b547ce49b292f10fecfe2fdebba
#
_cell.length_a   1.000
_cell.length_b   1.000
_cell.length_c   1.000
_cell.angle_alpha   90.00
_cell.angle_beta   90.00
_cell.angle_gamma   90.00
#
_symmetry.space_group_name_H-M   'P 1'
#
loop_
_entity.id
_entity.type
_entity.pdbx_description
1 polymer ?
#
loop_
_entity_poly.entity_id
_entity_poly.type
_entity_poly.pdbx_seq_one_letter_code
_entity_poly.pdbx_strand_id
1 'polypeptide(L)'
;MYPTRLDTYGCGCSHDCKYCYAKLILGFRGHWDPRNPRVADIWKIERALEKIPPGTILRMGGMTDCFQGVENKYGVTYETIKLLNKYRIGYLIVTKSPLVAHPRFLEIMDPDLAHVQISVTSLNHELSKLYETSPPPEHRVRAILALQKCGFDTAIRLSPLIEEHMNFVQLNRLNINKCIVEFLRLNRNLRIWMPSVNYDKYTLRYGNYWHLPLEEKLRIISYVEIPNISVCEKVPDHYDFWKKNFNPNPKDCCNLRIYSQQNVAETKKILTLAEVEERHKQAIDNLRRKR
;
A
#
# COMPACT_ATOMS: atom_id res chain seq x y z
N MET A 1 0.00 12.50 -1.95
CA MET A 1 0.14 11.63 -0.74
C MET A 1 -0.87 12.14 0.28
N TYR A 2 -1.67 11.28 0.88
CA TYR A 2 -2.67 11.66 1.90
C TYR A 2 -1.93 12.06 3.19
N PRO A 3 -1.93 13.33 3.56
CA PRO A 3 -1.06 13.84 4.63
C PRO A 3 -1.57 13.45 6.02
N THR A 4 -2.89 13.39 6.18
CA THR A 4 -3.52 13.09 7.47
C THR A 4 -3.60 11.59 7.66
N ARG A 5 -2.98 11.10 8.73
CA ARG A 5 -2.92 9.68 9.09
C ARG A 5 -3.73 9.43 10.34
N LEU A 6 -4.40 8.30 10.33
CA LEU A 6 -5.16 7.81 11.46
C LEU A 6 -4.65 6.41 11.80
N ASP A 7 -3.94 6.28 12.91
CA ASP A 7 -3.46 4.99 13.41
C ASP A 7 -4.28 4.59 14.64
N THR A 8 -5.08 3.54 14.51
CA THR A 8 -5.91 2.97 15.59
C THR A 8 -5.09 2.19 16.60
N TYR A 9 -3.93 1.71 16.16
CA TYR A 9 -2.90 1.09 16.99
C TYR A 9 -1.56 1.77 16.71
N GLY A 10 -0.80 2.08 17.75
CA GLY A 10 0.47 2.78 17.62
C GLY A 10 1.60 2.04 18.34
N CYS A 11 2.84 2.46 18.10
CA CYS A 11 4.04 1.99 18.80
C CYS A 11 4.28 0.47 18.77
N GLY A 12 3.69 -0.25 17.82
CA GLY A 12 3.87 -1.69 17.66
C GLY A 12 2.97 -2.26 16.56
N CYS A 13 3.45 -3.30 15.90
CA CYS A 13 2.71 -4.02 14.88
C CYS A 13 3.12 -5.50 14.90
N SER A 14 2.16 -6.39 15.08
CA SER A 14 2.39 -7.84 15.19
C SER A 14 2.92 -8.50 13.91
N HIS A 15 2.88 -7.80 12.77
CA HIS A 15 3.47 -8.29 11.51
C HIS A 15 4.99 -8.26 11.51
N ASP A 16 5.61 -7.50 12.38
CA ASP A 16 7.05 -7.39 12.66
C ASP A 16 7.98 -7.48 11.42
N CYS A 17 7.61 -6.80 10.35
CA CYS A 17 8.34 -6.85 9.09
C CYS A 17 9.77 -6.32 9.24
N LYS A 18 10.78 -7.05 8.75
CA LYS A 18 12.20 -6.68 8.81
C LYS A 18 12.50 -5.37 8.04
N TYR A 19 11.77 -5.10 6.96
CA TYR A 19 11.91 -3.89 6.14
C TYR A 19 11.09 -2.68 6.66
N CYS A 20 10.40 -2.80 7.81
CA CYS A 20 9.49 -1.77 8.30
C CYS A 20 10.23 -0.51 8.75
N TYR A 21 9.98 0.61 8.09
CA TYR A 21 10.55 1.90 8.46
C TYR A 21 10.05 2.42 9.81
N ALA A 22 8.80 2.10 10.18
CA ALA A 22 8.21 2.51 11.44
C ALA A 22 8.91 1.85 12.64
N LYS A 23 9.24 0.56 12.53
CA LYS A 23 10.04 -0.19 13.50
C LYS A 23 11.39 0.49 13.74
N LEU A 24 12.07 0.93 12.67
CA LEU A 24 13.35 1.61 12.79
C LEU A 24 13.23 2.97 13.50
N ILE A 25 12.24 3.80 13.11
CA ILE A 25 12.05 5.13 13.68
C ILE A 25 11.60 5.06 15.14
N LEU A 26 10.59 4.25 15.44
CA LEU A 26 10.01 4.15 16.79
C LEU A 26 10.88 3.30 17.70
N GLY A 27 11.58 2.28 17.18
CA GLY A 27 12.55 1.48 17.92
C GLY A 27 13.74 2.31 18.38
N PHE A 28 14.28 3.19 17.53
CA PHE A 28 15.34 4.12 17.91
C PHE A 28 14.90 5.07 19.05
N ARG A 29 13.61 5.43 19.10
CA ARG A 29 13.04 6.27 20.15
C ARG A 29 12.61 5.49 21.42
N GLY A 30 12.85 4.17 21.48
CA GLY A 30 12.41 3.32 22.59
C GLY A 30 10.89 3.08 22.67
N HIS A 31 10.14 3.33 21.59
CA HIS A 31 8.67 3.28 21.55
C HIS A 31 8.11 2.14 20.70
N TRP A 32 8.88 1.09 20.42
CA TRP A 32 8.39 -0.03 19.61
C TRP A 32 8.25 -1.30 20.41
N ASP A 33 7.00 -1.76 20.61
CA ASP A 33 6.68 -3.07 21.15
C ASP A 33 5.63 -3.78 20.26
N PRO A 34 6.02 -4.73 19.40
CA PRO A 34 5.10 -5.41 18.50
C PRO A 34 4.08 -6.31 19.21
N ARG A 35 4.34 -6.70 20.46
CA ARG A 35 3.44 -7.55 21.25
C ARG A 35 2.38 -6.75 21.99
N ASN A 36 2.67 -5.50 22.34
CA ASN A 36 1.79 -4.62 23.08
C ASN A 36 1.62 -3.27 22.37
N PRO A 37 0.99 -3.24 21.17
CA PRO A 37 0.75 -1.99 20.48
C PRO A 37 -0.16 -1.08 21.31
N ARG A 38 0.13 0.21 21.28
CA ARG A 38 -0.69 1.22 21.96
C ARG A 38 -2.06 1.31 21.28
N VAL A 39 -3.11 1.13 22.04
CA VAL A 39 -4.51 1.26 21.60
C VAL A 39 -4.92 2.73 21.59
N ALA A 40 -5.47 3.23 20.50
CA ALA A 40 -5.98 4.60 20.43
C ALA A 40 -7.30 4.73 21.21
N ASP A 41 -7.51 5.92 21.75
CA ASP A 41 -8.74 6.29 22.45
C ASP A 41 -9.79 6.74 21.43
N ILE A 42 -10.89 6.00 21.35
CA ILE A 42 -11.95 6.24 20.36
C ILE A 42 -12.61 7.62 20.52
N TRP A 43 -12.73 8.13 21.75
CA TRP A 43 -13.25 9.47 22.01
C TRP A 43 -12.36 10.58 21.46
N LYS A 44 -11.04 10.38 21.54
CA LYS A 44 -10.09 11.32 20.94
C LYS A 44 -10.12 11.26 19.41
N ILE A 45 -10.32 10.07 18.85
CA ILE A 45 -10.53 9.90 17.41
C ILE A 45 -11.78 10.67 16.98
N GLU A 46 -12.92 10.45 17.63
CA GLU A 46 -14.17 11.11 17.29
C GLU A 46 -14.04 12.64 17.31
N ARG A 47 -13.53 13.22 18.39
CA ARG A 47 -13.28 14.68 18.50
C ARG A 47 -12.34 15.22 17.41
N ALA A 48 -11.42 14.39 16.92
CA ALA A 48 -10.54 14.79 15.83
C ALA A 48 -11.29 14.76 14.48
N LEU A 49 -12.14 13.74 14.25
CA LEU A 49 -12.93 13.59 13.05
C LEU A 49 -13.98 14.69 12.88
N GLU A 50 -14.60 15.16 13.97
CA GLU A 50 -15.54 16.29 13.97
C GLU A 50 -15.00 17.58 13.34
N LYS A 51 -13.67 17.75 13.34
CA LYS A 51 -12.99 18.91 12.77
C LYS A 51 -12.56 18.72 11.31
N ILE A 52 -12.78 17.54 10.75
CA ILE A 52 -12.36 17.21 9.39
C ILE A 52 -13.52 17.41 8.43
N PRO A 53 -13.35 18.19 7.36
CA PRO A 53 -14.41 18.40 6.38
C PRO A 53 -14.86 17.09 5.73
N PRO A 54 -16.18 16.88 5.50
CA PRO A 54 -16.68 15.79 4.70
C PRO A 54 -16.01 15.72 3.31
N GLY A 55 -15.83 14.52 2.77
CA GLY A 55 -15.13 14.31 1.50
C GLY A 55 -13.59 14.30 1.60
N THR A 56 -13.02 14.63 2.78
CA THR A 56 -11.60 14.40 3.05
C THR A 56 -11.28 12.91 3.06
N ILE A 57 -10.12 12.50 2.55
CA ILE A 57 -9.66 11.10 2.63
C ILE A 57 -8.51 11.01 3.62
N LEU A 58 -8.68 10.19 4.67
CA LEU A 58 -7.65 9.88 5.65
C LEU A 58 -6.96 8.56 5.32
N ARG A 59 -5.65 8.47 5.57
CA ARG A 59 -4.93 7.21 5.47
C ARG A 59 -4.92 6.49 6.81
N MET A 60 -5.46 5.27 6.85
CA MET A 60 -5.35 4.32 7.95
C MET A 60 -4.16 3.37 7.73
N GLY A 61 -3.47 3.01 8.80
CA GLY A 61 -2.30 2.14 8.72
C GLY A 61 -1.05 2.86 8.20
N GLY A 62 -0.78 4.07 8.68
CA GLY A 62 0.38 4.87 8.28
C GLY A 62 1.70 4.41 8.89
N MET A 63 1.70 4.09 10.18
CA MET A 63 2.87 3.63 10.93
C MET A 63 2.75 2.17 11.34
N THR A 64 1.54 1.71 11.65
CA THR A 64 1.23 0.34 12.05
C THR A 64 0.04 -0.18 11.25
N ASP A 65 -0.20 -1.47 11.28
CA ASP A 65 -1.36 -2.05 10.61
C ASP A 65 -2.60 -1.92 11.51
N CYS A 66 -3.66 -1.29 11.01
CA CYS A 66 -4.90 -1.11 11.76
C CYS A 66 -5.73 -2.40 11.85
N PHE A 67 -5.45 -3.41 11.03
CA PHE A 67 -6.10 -4.73 11.06
C PHE A 67 -5.21 -5.82 11.64
N GLN A 68 -4.18 -5.48 12.41
CA GLN A 68 -3.35 -6.46 13.10
C GLN A 68 -4.16 -7.24 14.17
N GLY A 69 -3.64 -8.38 14.63
CA GLY A 69 -4.38 -9.33 15.48
C GLY A 69 -5.08 -8.75 16.71
N VAL A 70 -4.56 -7.67 17.30
CA VAL A 70 -5.18 -6.98 18.44
C VAL A 70 -6.53 -6.33 18.13
N GLU A 71 -6.85 -6.09 16.86
CA GLU A 71 -8.16 -5.59 16.45
C GLU A 71 -9.29 -6.56 16.84
N ASN A 72 -9.03 -7.87 16.85
CA ASN A 72 -10.00 -8.85 17.32
C ASN A 72 -10.34 -8.71 18.82
N LYS A 73 -9.44 -8.13 19.60
CA LYS A 73 -9.62 -7.91 21.05
C LYS A 73 -10.24 -6.56 21.36
N TYR A 74 -9.80 -5.50 20.70
CA TYR A 74 -10.16 -4.14 21.09
C TYR A 74 -11.20 -3.48 20.18
N GLY A 75 -11.30 -3.86 18.91
CA GLY A 75 -12.33 -3.35 17.98
C GLY A 75 -12.24 -1.87 17.63
N VAL A 76 -11.09 -1.22 17.87
CA VAL A 76 -10.95 0.24 17.68
C VAL A 76 -11.02 0.63 16.21
N THR A 77 -10.48 -0.21 15.31
CA THR A 77 -10.58 0.02 13.86
C THR A 77 -12.03 -0.10 13.40
N TYR A 78 -12.76 -1.08 13.92
CA TYR A 78 -14.19 -1.27 13.64
C TYR A 78 -15.00 -0.03 14.01
N GLU A 79 -14.86 0.47 15.25
CA GLU A 79 -15.58 1.67 15.70
C GLU A 79 -15.11 2.92 14.94
N THR A 80 -13.83 3.02 14.60
CA THR A 80 -13.31 4.14 13.80
C THR A 80 -13.92 4.19 12.41
N ILE A 81 -14.12 3.04 11.73
CA ILE A 81 -14.78 2.99 10.42
C ILE A 81 -16.22 3.49 10.52
N LYS A 82 -16.97 3.11 11.56
CA LYS A 82 -18.33 3.62 11.79
C LYS A 82 -18.35 5.15 11.95
N LEU A 83 -17.39 5.71 12.69
CA LEU A 83 -17.26 7.16 12.83
C LEU A 83 -16.90 7.84 11.50
N LEU A 84 -15.99 7.27 10.71
CA LEU A 84 -15.62 7.80 9.39
C LEU A 84 -16.84 7.86 8.47
N ASN A 85 -17.66 6.81 8.45
CA ASN A 85 -18.92 6.79 7.70
C ASN A 85 -19.92 7.84 8.22
N LYS A 86 -20.09 7.96 9.55
CA LYS A 86 -20.96 8.96 10.20
C LYS A 86 -20.61 10.39 9.76
N TYR A 87 -19.31 10.71 9.68
CA TYR A 87 -18.84 12.05 9.30
C TYR A 87 -18.59 12.19 7.78
N ARG A 88 -18.92 11.18 6.96
CA ARG A 88 -18.71 11.18 5.49
C ARG A 88 -17.25 11.47 5.11
N ILE A 89 -16.32 10.91 5.84
CA ILE A 89 -14.88 11.01 5.62
C ILE A 89 -14.39 9.75 4.91
N GLY A 90 -13.77 9.92 3.74
CA GLY A 90 -13.16 8.81 3.01
C GLY A 90 -11.94 8.25 3.73
N TYR A 91 -11.66 6.96 3.55
CA TYR A 91 -10.51 6.32 4.20
C TYR A 91 -9.77 5.36 3.27
N LEU A 92 -8.46 5.54 3.23
CA LEU A 92 -7.51 4.65 2.58
C LEU A 92 -6.92 3.69 3.61
N ILE A 93 -7.36 2.45 3.59
CA ILE A 93 -6.81 1.36 4.39
C ILE A 93 -5.59 0.78 3.68
N VAL A 94 -4.44 0.71 4.38
CA VAL A 94 -3.25 0.01 3.91
C VAL A 94 -2.90 -1.07 4.92
N THR A 95 -3.08 -2.34 4.56
CA THR A 95 -2.95 -3.46 5.49
C THR A 95 -2.25 -4.67 4.88
N LYS A 96 -1.73 -5.58 5.70
CA LYS A 96 -1.30 -6.94 5.35
C LYS A 96 -2.30 -8.00 5.82
N SER A 97 -3.35 -7.59 6.53
CA SER A 97 -4.28 -8.50 7.17
C SER A 97 -5.49 -8.80 6.26
N PRO A 98 -5.85 -10.08 6.06
CA PRO A 98 -7.09 -10.45 5.40
C PRO A 98 -8.34 -10.13 6.25
N LEU A 99 -8.17 -9.75 7.52
CA LEU A 99 -9.26 -9.39 8.43
C LEU A 99 -10.13 -8.26 7.87
N VAL A 100 -9.57 -7.37 7.04
CA VAL A 100 -10.31 -6.29 6.37
C VAL A 100 -11.46 -6.81 5.49
N ALA A 101 -11.35 -8.03 4.97
CA ALA A 101 -12.40 -8.68 4.17
C ALA A 101 -13.30 -9.63 5.00
N HIS A 102 -13.20 -9.63 6.33
CA HIS A 102 -14.10 -10.39 7.18
C HIS A 102 -15.52 -9.81 7.11
N PRO A 103 -16.59 -10.62 7.11
CA PRO A 103 -17.98 -10.16 6.98
C PRO A 103 -18.33 -8.96 7.86
N ARG A 104 -17.93 -8.97 9.13
CA ARG A 104 -18.19 -7.86 10.07
C ARG A 104 -17.66 -6.50 9.58
N PHE A 105 -16.58 -6.47 8.80
CA PHE A 105 -16.05 -5.23 8.24
C PHE A 105 -16.70 -4.89 6.91
N LEU A 106 -17.00 -5.90 6.07
CA LEU A 106 -17.72 -5.70 4.82
C LEU A 106 -19.10 -5.10 5.06
N GLU A 107 -19.78 -5.48 6.14
CA GLU A 107 -21.10 -4.97 6.54
C GLU A 107 -21.08 -3.49 6.95
N ILE A 108 -19.99 -3.02 7.54
CA ILE A 108 -19.92 -1.63 8.03
C ILE A 108 -19.17 -0.69 7.08
N MET A 109 -18.30 -1.19 6.21
CA MET A 109 -17.58 -0.33 5.26
C MET A 109 -18.52 0.22 4.20
N ASP A 110 -18.45 1.54 3.97
CA ASP A 110 -19.15 2.20 2.89
C ASP A 110 -18.29 2.14 1.61
N PRO A 111 -18.75 1.48 0.51
CA PRO A 111 -17.97 1.35 -0.72
C PRO A 111 -17.62 2.69 -1.38
N ASP A 112 -18.38 3.76 -1.10
CA ASP A 112 -18.11 5.10 -1.62
C ASP A 112 -17.02 5.83 -0.85
N LEU A 113 -16.73 5.41 0.38
CA LEU A 113 -15.73 6.03 1.25
C LEU A 113 -14.47 5.17 1.43
N ALA A 114 -14.62 3.84 1.30
CA ALA A 114 -13.55 2.88 1.56
C ALA A 114 -12.67 2.65 0.34
N HIS A 115 -11.37 2.83 0.52
CA HIS A 115 -10.33 2.45 -0.43
C HIS A 115 -9.37 1.48 0.26
N VAL A 116 -9.16 0.29 -0.29
CA VAL A 116 -8.39 -0.76 0.39
C VAL A 116 -7.18 -1.17 -0.44
N GLN A 117 -6.00 -1.12 0.16
CA GLN A 117 -4.76 -1.64 -0.44
C GLN A 117 -4.19 -2.74 0.46
N ILE A 118 -4.16 -3.96 -0.04
CA ILE A 118 -3.60 -5.09 0.71
C ILE A 118 -2.18 -5.36 0.21
N SER A 119 -1.22 -5.28 1.15
CA SER A 119 0.20 -5.46 0.83
C SER A 119 0.55 -6.94 0.65
N VAL A 120 1.15 -7.27 -0.50
CA VAL A 120 1.71 -8.59 -0.84
C VAL A 120 3.13 -8.37 -1.35
N THR A 121 4.11 -8.89 -0.63
CA THR A 121 5.54 -8.69 -0.93
C THR A 121 6.19 -9.91 -1.57
N SER A 122 5.53 -11.04 -1.48
CA SER A 122 5.83 -12.30 -2.16
C SER A 122 4.54 -13.12 -2.25
N LEU A 123 4.45 -13.97 -3.26
CA LEU A 123 3.40 -14.98 -3.38
C LEU A 123 3.84 -16.34 -2.77
N ASN A 124 5.12 -16.46 -2.41
CA ASN A 124 5.68 -17.62 -1.73
C ASN A 124 5.61 -17.42 -0.21
N HIS A 125 4.82 -18.27 0.48
CA HIS A 125 4.63 -18.18 1.93
C HIS A 125 5.93 -18.45 2.69
N GLU A 126 6.70 -19.46 2.29
CA GLU A 126 7.94 -19.82 2.99
C GLU A 126 8.98 -18.71 2.87
N LEU A 127 9.05 -18.06 1.71
CA LEU A 127 9.92 -16.90 1.53
C LEU A 127 9.43 -15.71 2.39
N SER A 128 8.14 -15.42 2.42
CA SER A 128 7.60 -14.28 3.17
C SER A 128 7.81 -14.40 4.68
N LYS A 129 7.71 -15.61 5.26
CA LYS A 129 7.99 -15.89 6.67
C LYS A 129 9.41 -15.50 7.11
N LEU A 130 10.37 -15.48 6.19
CA LEU A 130 11.76 -15.12 6.52
C LEU A 130 11.88 -13.65 6.95
N TYR A 131 10.94 -12.79 6.55
CA TYR A 131 11.05 -11.35 6.80
C TYR A 131 9.76 -10.66 7.28
N GLU A 132 8.65 -11.36 7.42
CA GLU A 132 7.41 -10.83 8.02
C GLU A 132 6.61 -11.93 8.73
N THR A 133 5.94 -11.58 9.84
CA THR A 133 5.03 -12.49 10.58
C THR A 133 3.56 -12.22 10.25
N SER A 134 3.31 -11.60 9.12
CA SER A 134 1.97 -11.29 8.62
C SER A 134 1.26 -12.54 8.08
N PRO A 135 -0.08 -12.53 7.95
CA PRO A 135 -0.84 -13.64 7.41
C PRO A 135 -0.33 -14.11 6.04
N PRO A 136 -0.54 -15.39 5.67
CA PRO A 136 -0.08 -15.97 4.41
C PRO A 136 -0.50 -15.16 3.18
N PRO A 137 0.36 -15.08 2.13
CA PRO A 137 0.05 -14.33 0.91
C PRO A 137 -1.25 -14.74 0.23
N GLU A 138 -1.56 -16.03 0.19
CA GLU A 138 -2.78 -16.58 -0.40
C GLU A 138 -4.06 -16.10 0.31
N HIS A 139 -4.01 -15.87 1.63
CA HIS A 139 -5.13 -15.29 2.37
C HIS A 139 -5.33 -13.82 2.01
N ARG A 140 -4.24 -13.08 1.80
CA ARG A 140 -4.27 -11.68 1.39
C ARG A 140 -4.83 -11.53 -0.02
N VAL A 141 -4.42 -12.41 -0.96
CA VAL A 141 -4.95 -12.43 -2.32
C VAL A 141 -6.45 -12.74 -2.32
N ARG A 142 -6.90 -13.76 -1.55
CA ARG A 142 -8.33 -14.05 -1.41
C ARG A 142 -9.12 -12.86 -0.87
N ALA A 143 -8.56 -12.13 0.10
CA ALA A 143 -9.19 -10.91 0.63
C ALA A 143 -9.32 -9.81 -0.42
N ILE A 144 -8.30 -9.60 -1.28
CA ILE A 144 -8.36 -8.66 -2.40
C ILE A 144 -9.51 -9.02 -3.34
N LEU A 145 -9.59 -10.29 -3.76
CA LEU A 145 -10.62 -10.76 -4.69
C LEU A 145 -12.03 -10.65 -4.09
N ALA A 146 -12.18 -10.94 -2.78
CA ALA A 146 -13.46 -10.79 -2.08
C ALA A 146 -13.91 -9.33 -2.05
N LEU A 147 -13.03 -8.39 -1.71
CA LEU A 147 -13.30 -6.96 -1.70
C LEU A 147 -13.65 -6.43 -3.11
N GLN A 148 -12.92 -6.86 -4.15
CA GLN A 148 -13.26 -6.53 -5.54
C GLN A 148 -14.67 -7.00 -5.91
N LYS A 149 -15.01 -8.24 -5.54
CA LYS A 149 -16.35 -8.82 -5.79
C LYS A 149 -17.45 -8.03 -5.08
N CYS A 150 -17.17 -7.49 -3.90
CA CYS A 150 -18.11 -6.63 -3.15
C CYS A 150 -18.14 -5.17 -3.66
N GLY A 151 -17.40 -4.83 -4.73
CA GLY A 151 -17.43 -3.50 -5.35
C GLY A 151 -16.57 -2.44 -4.69
N PHE A 152 -15.73 -2.81 -3.71
CA PHE A 152 -14.79 -1.87 -3.08
C PHE A 152 -13.66 -1.44 -4.02
N ASP A 153 -13.20 -0.19 -3.89
CA ASP A 153 -11.99 0.30 -4.55
C ASP A 153 -10.76 -0.39 -3.92
N THR A 154 -10.33 -1.49 -4.54
CA THR A 154 -9.32 -2.39 -3.98
C THR A 154 -8.11 -2.51 -4.90
N ALA A 155 -6.91 -2.54 -4.31
CA ALA A 155 -5.67 -2.79 -5.02
C ALA A 155 -4.78 -3.80 -4.30
N ILE A 156 -4.04 -4.61 -5.06
CA ILE A 156 -2.84 -5.25 -4.53
C ILE A 156 -1.76 -4.18 -4.38
N ARG A 157 -1.08 -4.16 -3.23
CA ARG A 157 0.04 -3.27 -2.99
C ARG A 157 1.34 -4.07 -2.89
N LEU A 158 2.18 -3.97 -3.91
CA LEU A 158 3.52 -4.56 -3.92
C LEU A 158 4.46 -3.60 -3.17
N SER A 159 4.46 -3.70 -1.83
CA SER A 159 5.20 -2.76 -0.97
C SER A 159 5.82 -3.47 0.24
N PRO A 160 7.17 -3.63 0.20
CA PRO A 160 8.05 -3.33 -0.92
C PRO A 160 7.95 -4.34 -2.06
N LEU A 161 8.10 -3.88 -3.32
CA LEU A 161 8.42 -4.76 -4.43
C LEU A 161 9.91 -5.05 -4.43
N ILE A 162 10.24 -6.35 -4.34
CA ILE A 162 11.59 -6.91 -4.41
C ILE A 162 11.56 -7.93 -5.52
N GLU A 163 12.37 -7.74 -6.55
CA GLU A 163 12.34 -8.57 -7.77
C GLU A 163 12.56 -10.05 -7.44
N GLU A 164 13.55 -10.35 -6.61
CA GLU A 164 13.94 -11.70 -6.23
C GLU A 164 12.85 -12.44 -5.39
N HIS A 165 11.90 -11.68 -4.83
CA HIS A 165 10.83 -12.25 -3.99
C HIS A 165 9.50 -12.39 -4.71
N MET A 166 9.38 -11.91 -5.96
CA MET A 166 8.11 -11.91 -6.68
C MET A 166 8.12 -12.87 -7.87
N ASN A 167 7.18 -13.79 -7.89
CA ASN A 167 6.86 -14.59 -9.07
C ASN A 167 5.88 -13.80 -9.95
N PHE A 168 6.40 -13.10 -10.96
CA PHE A 168 5.59 -12.27 -11.86
C PHE A 168 4.62 -13.08 -12.71
N VAL A 169 4.99 -14.30 -13.14
CA VAL A 169 4.08 -15.19 -13.89
C VAL A 169 2.85 -15.55 -13.05
N GLN A 170 3.06 -15.88 -11.79
CA GLN A 170 1.95 -16.16 -10.87
C GLN A 170 1.15 -14.89 -10.55
N LEU A 171 1.83 -13.76 -10.35
CA LEU A 171 1.19 -12.46 -10.09
C LEU A 171 0.23 -12.06 -11.21
N ASN A 172 0.68 -12.17 -12.47
CA ASN A 172 -0.09 -11.77 -13.66
C ASN A 172 -1.30 -12.66 -13.94
N ARG A 173 -1.33 -13.88 -13.37
CA ARG A 173 -2.50 -14.78 -13.45
C ARG A 173 -3.57 -14.48 -12.39
N LEU A 174 -3.29 -13.60 -11.43
CA LEU A 174 -4.28 -13.19 -10.46
C LEU A 174 -5.31 -12.28 -11.14
N ASN A 175 -6.59 -12.55 -10.93
CA ASN A 175 -7.66 -11.70 -11.46
C ASN A 175 -7.82 -10.42 -10.62
N ILE A 176 -6.76 -9.61 -10.57
CA ILE A 176 -6.68 -8.35 -9.83
C ILE A 176 -6.60 -7.20 -10.85
N ASN A 177 -7.43 -6.18 -10.68
CA ASN A 177 -7.60 -5.10 -11.66
C ASN A 177 -6.82 -3.81 -11.32
N LYS A 178 -6.15 -3.75 -10.14
CA LYS A 178 -5.40 -2.56 -9.72
C LYS A 178 -4.17 -2.96 -8.91
N CYS A 179 -3.04 -2.32 -9.20
CA CYS A 179 -1.78 -2.54 -8.53
C CYS A 179 -1.12 -1.23 -8.13
N ILE A 180 -0.63 -1.16 -6.88
CA ILE A 180 0.21 -0.06 -6.40
C ILE A 180 1.58 -0.61 -6.07
N VAL A 181 2.62 -0.05 -6.66
CA VAL A 181 4.00 -0.46 -6.45
C VAL A 181 4.77 0.55 -5.61
N GLU A 182 5.52 0.07 -4.65
CA GLU A 182 6.52 0.82 -3.91
C GLU A 182 7.78 -0.03 -3.79
N PHE A 183 8.89 0.42 -4.38
CA PHE A 183 10.16 -0.30 -4.35
C PHE A 183 10.80 -0.28 -2.96
N LEU A 184 11.58 -1.31 -2.66
CA LEU A 184 12.36 -1.39 -1.42
C LEU A 184 13.32 -0.21 -1.31
N ARG A 185 13.42 0.33 -0.10
CA ARG A 185 14.43 1.33 0.29
C ARG A 185 15.41 0.67 1.25
N LEU A 186 16.67 0.66 0.88
CA LEU A 186 17.71 0.00 1.66
C LEU A 186 18.29 0.90 2.74
N ASN A 187 18.45 0.34 3.92
CA ASN A 187 19.33 0.83 4.96
C ASN A 187 20.40 -0.23 5.30
N ARG A 188 21.34 0.12 6.16
CA ARG A 188 22.45 -0.79 6.52
C ARG A 188 21.99 -2.11 7.13
N ASN A 189 20.91 -2.09 7.91
CA ASN A 189 20.44 -3.27 8.64
C ASN A 189 19.78 -4.31 7.72
N LEU A 190 19.18 -3.87 6.61
CA LEU A 190 18.49 -4.79 5.71
C LEU A 190 19.42 -5.81 5.06
N ARG A 191 20.68 -5.47 4.80
CA ARG A 191 21.67 -6.43 4.27
C ARG A 191 21.85 -7.65 5.19
N ILE A 192 21.72 -7.44 6.49
CA ILE A 192 21.83 -8.52 7.49
C ILE A 192 20.51 -9.29 7.60
N TRP A 193 19.40 -8.57 7.57
CA TRP A 193 18.09 -9.16 7.85
C TRP A 193 17.44 -9.84 6.66
N MET A 194 17.83 -9.47 5.43
CA MET A 194 17.26 -9.97 4.19
C MET A 194 18.36 -10.31 3.17
N PRO A 195 19.16 -11.35 3.42
CA PRO A 195 20.33 -11.67 2.57
C PRO A 195 19.97 -12.13 1.14
N SER A 196 18.70 -12.46 0.88
CA SER A 196 18.21 -12.89 -0.44
C SER A 196 18.00 -11.76 -1.45
N VAL A 197 18.17 -10.49 -1.04
CA VAL A 197 18.03 -9.33 -1.92
C VAL A 197 19.34 -9.08 -2.66
N ASN A 198 19.27 -8.84 -3.97
CA ASN A 198 20.45 -8.40 -4.74
C ASN A 198 20.72 -6.91 -4.48
N TYR A 199 21.61 -6.64 -3.56
CA TYR A 199 21.95 -5.29 -3.11
C TYR A 199 22.75 -4.47 -4.11
N ASP A 200 23.44 -5.10 -5.05
CA ASP A 200 24.31 -4.41 -6.02
C ASP A 200 23.54 -3.57 -7.02
N LYS A 201 22.24 -3.87 -7.20
CA LYS A 201 21.33 -3.08 -8.02
C LYS A 201 20.94 -1.72 -7.41
N TYR A 202 21.13 -1.54 -6.09
CA TYR A 202 20.71 -0.35 -5.37
C TYR A 202 21.82 0.69 -5.32
N THR A 203 22.04 1.38 -6.41
CA THR A 203 23.16 2.30 -6.60
C THR A 203 22.81 3.77 -6.34
N LEU A 204 21.53 4.14 -6.34
CA LEU A 204 21.07 5.53 -6.14
C LEU A 204 20.92 5.83 -4.65
N ARG A 205 21.67 6.83 -4.14
CA ARG A 205 21.52 7.31 -2.78
C ARG A 205 20.59 8.52 -2.73
N TYR A 206 19.51 8.42 -1.90
CA TYR A 206 18.64 9.55 -1.59
C TYR A 206 18.32 9.56 -0.10
N GLY A 207 18.66 10.65 0.59
CA GLY A 207 18.60 10.73 2.04
C GLY A 207 19.46 9.65 2.72
N ASN A 208 18.89 8.95 3.67
CA ASN A 208 19.55 7.88 4.42
C ASN A 208 19.35 6.48 3.82
N TYR A 209 18.84 6.40 2.58
CA TYR A 209 18.50 5.14 1.93
C TYR A 209 19.19 5.00 0.57
N TRP A 210 19.37 3.74 0.18
CA TRP A 210 19.75 3.37 -1.18
C TRP A 210 18.51 2.89 -1.93
N HIS A 211 18.44 3.24 -3.19
CA HIS A 211 17.32 2.96 -4.09
C HIS A 211 17.80 2.34 -5.39
N LEU A 212 16.91 1.62 -6.06
CA LEU A 212 17.11 1.24 -7.45
C LEU A 212 17.15 2.49 -8.34
N PRO A 213 18.04 2.57 -9.35
CA PRO A 213 17.96 3.58 -10.40
C PRO A 213 16.65 3.45 -11.19
N LEU A 214 16.26 4.50 -11.91
CA LEU A 214 14.98 4.55 -12.60
C LEU A 214 14.87 3.46 -13.68
N GLU A 215 15.96 3.19 -14.39
CA GLU A 215 16.01 2.14 -15.43
C GLU A 215 15.68 0.76 -14.87
N GLU A 216 16.26 0.40 -13.72
CA GLU A 216 15.97 -0.87 -13.06
C GLU A 216 14.52 -0.96 -12.60
N LYS A 217 13.96 0.15 -12.07
CA LYS A 217 12.56 0.22 -11.70
C LYS A 217 11.64 0.01 -12.91
N LEU A 218 11.96 0.64 -14.05
CA LEU A 218 11.20 0.48 -15.30
C LEU A 218 11.29 -0.96 -15.82
N ARG A 219 12.48 -1.56 -15.79
CA ARG A 219 12.66 -2.97 -16.18
C ARG A 219 11.80 -3.90 -15.32
N ILE A 220 11.80 -3.72 -13.99
CA ILE A 220 11.01 -4.56 -13.08
C ILE A 220 9.50 -4.34 -13.29
N ILE A 221 9.07 -3.10 -13.48
CA ILE A 221 7.66 -2.78 -13.72
C ILE A 221 7.16 -3.41 -15.03
N SER A 222 8.00 -3.55 -16.05
CA SER A 222 7.60 -4.19 -17.32
C SER A 222 7.19 -5.66 -17.17
N TYR A 223 7.51 -6.31 -16.06
CA TYR A 223 7.04 -7.66 -15.76
C TYR A 223 5.65 -7.72 -15.11
N VAL A 224 5.09 -6.57 -14.70
CA VAL A 224 3.77 -6.51 -14.06
C VAL A 224 2.70 -6.17 -15.08
N GLU A 225 1.84 -7.13 -15.38
CA GLU A 225 0.79 -7.03 -16.41
C GLU A 225 -0.60 -6.72 -15.82
N ILE A 226 -0.66 -6.40 -14.51
CA ILE A 226 -1.92 -6.04 -13.86
C ILE A 226 -2.42 -4.71 -14.45
N PRO A 227 -3.67 -4.62 -14.92
CA PRO A 227 -4.25 -3.36 -15.39
C PRO A 227 -4.22 -2.29 -14.28
N ASN A 228 -4.21 -1.02 -14.66
CA ASN A 228 -4.35 0.10 -13.73
C ASN A 228 -3.24 0.14 -12.64
N ILE A 229 -2.00 -0.05 -13.05
CA ILE A 229 -0.81 0.02 -12.21
C ILE A 229 -0.41 1.47 -11.91
N SER A 230 0.08 1.73 -10.69
CA SER A 230 0.63 3.02 -10.26
C SER A 230 1.85 2.84 -9.37
N VAL A 231 2.82 3.74 -9.47
CA VAL A 231 4.05 3.70 -8.66
C VAL A 231 4.03 4.81 -7.63
N CYS A 232 4.16 4.41 -6.36
CA CYS A 232 4.34 5.30 -5.22
C CYS A 232 5.85 5.47 -4.97
N GLU A 233 6.36 6.70 -5.07
CA GLU A 233 7.80 6.98 -5.06
C GLU A 233 8.14 8.12 -4.11
N LYS A 234 9.39 8.16 -3.65
CA LYS A 234 9.92 9.21 -2.76
C LYS A 234 11.13 9.96 -3.31
N VAL A 235 11.89 9.35 -4.23
CA VAL A 235 12.98 10.05 -4.93
C VAL A 235 12.34 11.09 -5.84
N PRO A 236 12.65 12.39 -5.70
CA PRO A 236 11.91 13.47 -6.40
C PRO A 236 11.87 13.30 -7.91
N ASP A 237 13.03 13.09 -8.54
CA ASP A 237 13.11 12.96 -10.00
C ASP A 237 12.35 11.74 -10.52
N HIS A 238 12.40 10.61 -9.79
CA HIS A 238 11.61 9.42 -10.09
C HIS A 238 10.11 9.66 -9.88
N TYR A 239 9.74 10.37 -8.81
CA TYR A 239 8.35 10.73 -8.55
C TYR A 239 7.77 11.57 -9.70
N ASP A 240 8.52 12.57 -10.16
CA ASP A 240 8.10 13.42 -11.27
C ASP A 240 8.00 12.64 -12.57
N PHE A 241 8.92 11.69 -12.80
CA PHE A 241 8.84 10.78 -13.95
C PHE A 241 7.55 9.93 -13.92
N TRP A 242 7.28 9.23 -12.81
CA TRP A 242 6.09 8.38 -12.66
C TRP A 242 4.80 9.20 -12.82
N LYS A 243 4.76 10.36 -12.21
CA LYS A 243 3.61 11.28 -12.28
C LYS A 243 3.31 11.73 -13.70
N LYS A 244 4.33 12.03 -14.49
CA LYS A 244 4.16 12.58 -15.84
C LYS A 244 3.95 11.51 -16.90
N ASN A 245 4.60 10.34 -16.76
CA ASN A 245 4.77 9.42 -17.86
C ASN A 245 4.12 8.06 -17.63
N PHE A 246 3.72 7.74 -16.39
CA PHE A 246 3.31 6.37 -16.07
C PHE A 246 2.01 6.28 -15.27
N ASN A 247 1.89 6.98 -14.14
CA ASN A 247 0.74 6.82 -13.24
C ASN A 247 -0.58 7.25 -13.92
N PRO A 248 -1.65 6.43 -13.82
CA PRO A 248 -2.96 6.78 -14.40
C PRO A 248 -3.53 8.08 -13.88
N ASN A 249 -3.24 8.41 -12.61
CA ASN A 249 -3.60 9.68 -12.00
C ASN A 249 -2.33 10.45 -11.59
N PRO A 250 -1.98 11.54 -12.30
CA PRO A 250 -0.79 12.31 -11.96
C PRO A 250 -0.87 13.06 -10.62
N LYS A 251 -2.07 13.20 -10.04
CA LYS A 251 -2.28 13.88 -8.76
C LYS A 251 -2.32 12.91 -7.57
N ASP A 252 -2.47 11.60 -7.85
CA ASP A 252 -2.64 10.60 -6.79
C ASP A 252 -1.93 9.28 -7.14
N CYS A 253 -0.73 9.08 -6.58
CA CYS A 253 0.02 7.83 -6.74
C CYS A 253 -0.64 6.61 -6.08
N CYS A 254 -1.61 6.79 -5.20
CA CYS A 254 -2.44 5.72 -4.65
C CYS A 254 -3.57 5.30 -5.59
N ASN A 255 -3.81 6.09 -6.65
CA ASN A 255 -4.76 5.80 -7.70
C ASN A 255 -6.16 5.44 -7.18
N LEU A 256 -6.67 6.24 -6.22
CA LEU A 256 -7.97 6.01 -5.62
C LEU A 256 -9.10 6.37 -6.59
N ARG A 257 -10.20 5.61 -6.49
CA ARG A 257 -11.47 5.97 -7.09
C ARG A 257 -12.10 7.06 -6.20
N ILE A 258 -12.05 8.32 -6.66
CA ILE A 258 -12.63 9.45 -5.94
C ILE A 258 -14.02 9.69 -6.50
N TYR A 259 -15.05 9.55 -5.67
CA TYR A 259 -16.39 10.00 -5.99
C TYR A 259 -16.48 11.48 -5.58
N SER A 260 -16.53 12.41 -6.55
CA SER A 260 -17.00 13.76 -6.26
C SER A 260 -18.52 13.73 -6.27
N GLN A 261 -19.14 14.32 -5.27
CA GLN A 261 -20.62 14.48 -5.23
C GLN A 261 -21.14 15.31 -6.43
N GLN A 262 -20.26 15.91 -7.23
CA GLN A 262 -20.60 16.75 -8.39
C GLN A 262 -20.30 16.11 -9.75
N ASN A 263 -19.58 14.99 -9.85
CA ASN A 263 -19.29 14.35 -11.13
C ASN A 263 -19.28 12.82 -11.01
N VAL A 264 -20.45 12.23 -11.16
CA VAL A 264 -20.64 10.77 -11.32
C VAL A 264 -20.13 10.27 -12.70
N ALA A 265 -19.46 11.10 -13.50
CA ALA A 265 -19.25 10.84 -14.91
C ALA A 265 -17.89 10.26 -15.32
N GLU A 266 -16.90 10.12 -14.44
CA GLU A 266 -15.63 9.48 -14.83
C GLU A 266 -15.26 8.38 -13.84
N THR A 267 -15.87 7.21 -14.00
CA THR A 267 -15.24 5.94 -13.60
C THR A 267 -13.85 5.93 -14.21
N LYS A 268 -12.79 5.91 -13.40
CA LYS A 268 -11.42 5.70 -13.90
C LYS A 268 -11.44 4.47 -14.80
N LYS A 269 -11.17 4.67 -16.06
CA LYS A 269 -11.08 3.60 -17.07
C LYS A 269 -10.07 2.57 -16.56
N ILE A 270 -10.47 1.33 -16.42
CA ILE A 270 -9.55 0.22 -16.22
C ILE A 270 -8.72 0.12 -17.50
N LEU A 271 -7.40 0.25 -17.38
CA LEU A 271 -6.52 0.12 -18.54
C LEU A 271 -6.54 -1.32 -19.04
N THR A 272 -6.64 -1.46 -20.33
CA THR A 272 -6.41 -2.75 -21.01
C THR A 272 -4.94 -3.13 -20.93
N LEU A 273 -4.63 -4.42 -21.13
CA LEU A 273 -3.24 -4.88 -21.17
C LEU A 273 -2.42 -4.11 -22.23
N ALA A 274 -2.99 -3.89 -23.40
CA ALA A 274 -2.36 -3.11 -24.47
C ALA A 274 -2.03 -1.66 -24.06
N GLU A 275 -2.94 -1.00 -23.33
CA GLU A 275 -2.69 0.35 -22.80
C GLU A 275 -1.60 0.37 -21.73
N VAL A 276 -1.46 -0.70 -20.93
CA VAL A 276 -0.37 -0.86 -19.96
C VAL A 276 0.96 -1.04 -20.68
N GLU A 277 1.02 -1.91 -21.69
CA GLU A 277 2.22 -2.15 -22.51
C GLU A 277 2.68 -0.87 -23.23
N GLU A 278 1.74 -0.14 -23.84
CA GLU A 278 2.05 1.13 -24.50
C GLU A 278 2.60 2.18 -23.50
N ARG A 279 2.04 2.27 -22.31
CA ARG A 279 2.57 3.14 -21.26
C ARG A 279 3.98 2.74 -20.83
N HIS A 280 4.25 1.44 -20.69
CA HIS A 280 5.59 0.93 -20.37
C HIS A 280 6.58 1.31 -21.47
N LYS A 281 6.22 1.12 -22.74
CA LYS A 281 7.04 1.48 -23.90
C LYS A 281 7.34 2.98 -23.94
N GLN A 282 6.32 3.81 -23.80
CA GLN A 282 6.47 5.28 -23.75
C GLN A 282 7.37 5.74 -22.59
N ALA A 283 7.25 5.11 -21.41
CA ALA A 283 8.08 5.41 -20.25
C ALA A 283 9.56 5.09 -20.53
N ILE A 284 9.85 3.96 -21.15
CA ILE A 284 11.21 3.55 -21.53
C ILE A 284 11.78 4.47 -22.63
N ASP A 285 11.00 4.82 -23.64
CA ASP A 285 11.44 5.67 -24.75
C ASP A 285 11.73 7.11 -24.27
N ASN A 286 10.92 7.63 -23.35
CA ASN A 286 11.17 8.93 -22.72
C ASN A 286 12.46 8.96 -21.89
N LEU A 287 12.80 7.84 -21.25
CA LEU A 287 14.07 7.72 -20.54
C LEU A 287 15.28 7.71 -21.50
N ARG A 288 15.18 6.99 -22.63
CA ARG A 288 16.25 6.90 -23.66
C ARG A 288 16.52 8.24 -24.34
N ARG A 289 15.48 9.08 -24.53
CA ARG A 289 15.64 10.42 -25.15
C ARG A 289 16.32 11.46 -24.26
N LYS A 290 16.42 11.18 -22.95
CA LYS A 290 17.03 12.11 -21.96
C LYS A 290 18.50 11.79 -21.65
N ARG A 291 19.04 10.74 -22.27
CA ARG A 291 20.48 10.41 -22.29
C ARG A 291 21.12 11.02 -23.52
#